data_2994087ce084b06a26c1bcb181f3ae80
#
_entry.id   2994087ce084b06a26c1bcb181f3ae80
#
_cell.length_a   1.000
_cell.length_b   1.000
_cell.length_c   1.000
_cell.angle_alpha   90.00
_cell.angle_beta   90.00
_cell.angle_gamma   90.00
#
_symmetry.space_group_name_H-M   'P 1'
#
loop_
_entity.id
_entity.type
_entity.pdbx_description
1 polymer ?
#
loop_
_entity_poly.entity_id
_entity_poly.type
_entity_poly.pdbx_seq_one_letter_code
_entity_poly.pdbx_strand_id
1 'polypeptide(L)'
;MKKILAATGLVGMLIVGTAVPGVAVSDTGTTSLPGTGAKVQVNAWHCNVYADKCSFRTSTKVLKAGKRYKVSKITNTATVKANGWQATLSLSPSGTQVSENTRRVRWTNTNTWIADISGIADPGGSLNTSITTCSDGGAFKSGVKAFASACAND
;
A
#
# COMPACT_ATOMS: atom_id res chain seq x y z
N MET A 1 59.22 13.38 -40.09
CA MET A 1 57.81 13.33 -40.51
C MET A 1 57.10 12.24 -39.72
N LYS A 2 56.31 12.59 -38.70
CA LYS A 2 55.59 11.63 -37.83
C LYS A 2 54.14 11.50 -38.35
N LYS A 3 53.78 10.28 -38.72
CA LYS A 3 52.38 9.97 -39.13
C LYS A 3 51.57 9.67 -37.86
N ILE A 4 50.49 10.45 -37.65
CA ILE A 4 49.51 10.26 -36.61
C ILE A 4 48.41 9.37 -37.20
N LEU A 5 48.23 8.16 -36.67
CA LEU A 5 47.05 7.32 -36.96
C LEU A 5 45.90 7.74 -36.01
N ALA A 6 44.82 8.19 -36.57
CA ALA A 6 43.58 8.42 -35.83
C ALA A 6 42.82 7.11 -35.73
N ALA A 7 42.65 6.62 -34.48
CA ALA A 7 41.76 5.49 -34.19
C ALA A 7 40.34 6.02 -33.92
N THR A 8 39.43 5.68 -34.83
CA THR A 8 37.99 5.99 -34.68
C THR A 8 37.37 4.91 -33.78
N GLY A 9 37.16 5.26 -32.52
CA GLY A 9 36.45 4.40 -31.57
C GLY A 9 34.93 4.48 -31.82
N LEU A 10 34.34 3.36 -32.21
CA LEU A 10 32.89 3.18 -32.28
C LEU A 10 32.37 3.01 -30.86
N VAL A 11 31.72 4.04 -30.32
CA VAL A 11 31.00 3.95 -29.03
C VAL A 11 29.66 3.26 -29.30
N GLY A 12 29.60 1.96 -28.98
CA GLY A 12 28.37 1.20 -28.96
C GLY A 12 27.49 1.67 -27.80
N MET A 13 26.40 2.36 -28.11
CA MET A 13 25.41 2.80 -27.14
C MET A 13 24.56 1.59 -26.73
N LEU A 14 24.91 0.94 -25.60
CA LEU A 14 24.06 -0.06 -24.95
C LEU A 14 22.83 0.65 -24.40
N ILE A 15 21.70 0.53 -25.09
CA ILE A 15 20.39 0.90 -24.57
C ILE A 15 20.03 -0.17 -23.52
N VAL A 16 20.38 0.08 -22.28
CA VAL A 16 19.85 -0.69 -21.15
C VAL A 16 18.37 -0.29 -21.03
N GLY A 17 17.50 -1.15 -21.55
CA GLY A 17 16.06 -1.01 -21.34
C GLY A 17 15.77 -1.09 -19.83
N THR A 18 15.64 0.07 -19.17
CA THR A 18 15.10 0.14 -17.83
C THR A 18 13.63 -0.26 -17.90
N ALA A 19 13.29 -1.46 -17.42
CA ALA A 19 11.91 -1.78 -17.09
C ALA A 19 11.39 -0.66 -16.19
N VAL A 20 10.44 0.11 -16.68
CA VAL A 20 9.77 1.15 -15.90
C VAL A 20 9.05 0.40 -14.77
N PRO A 21 9.46 0.53 -13.51
CA PRO A 21 8.70 -0.08 -12.42
C PRO A 21 7.30 0.51 -12.48
N GLY A 22 6.28 -0.33 -12.56
CA GLY A 22 4.89 0.10 -12.57
C GLY A 22 4.68 1.11 -11.45
N VAL A 23 4.09 2.27 -11.76
CA VAL A 23 3.88 3.35 -10.80
C VAL A 23 3.00 2.81 -9.68
N ALA A 24 3.58 2.69 -8.48
CA ALA A 24 2.82 2.25 -7.31
C ALA A 24 1.89 3.39 -6.87
N VAL A 25 0.64 3.07 -6.65
CA VAL A 25 -0.34 4.02 -6.12
C VAL A 25 -0.34 3.96 -4.60
N SER A 26 -0.30 5.12 -3.95
CA SER A 26 -0.27 5.18 -2.48
C SER A 26 -1.01 6.41 -1.95
N ASP A 27 -1.58 6.25 -0.75
CA ASP A 27 -2.22 7.34 0.00
C ASP A 27 -1.88 7.24 1.49
N THR A 28 -1.95 8.37 2.18
CA THR A 28 -1.65 8.49 3.61
C THR A 28 -2.62 9.44 4.30
N GLY A 29 -3.32 8.93 5.30
CA GLY A 29 -4.18 9.70 6.20
C GLY A 29 -3.55 9.86 7.59
N THR A 30 -3.79 10.99 8.24
CA THR A 30 -3.27 11.24 9.60
C THR A 30 -4.31 11.90 10.50
N THR A 31 -4.27 11.58 11.80
CA THR A 31 -5.06 12.23 12.84
C THR A 31 -4.28 12.30 14.15
N SER A 32 -4.63 13.23 15.03
CA SER A 32 -4.00 13.32 16.36
C SER A 32 -4.64 12.35 17.34
N LEU A 33 -3.82 11.68 18.18
CA LEU A 33 -4.30 10.90 19.31
C LEU A 33 -4.44 11.84 20.53
N PRO A 34 -5.65 12.15 20.98
CA PRO A 34 -5.90 13.20 21.96
C PRO A 34 -5.09 13.03 23.24
N GLY A 35 -4.60 14.14 23.82
CA GLY A 35 -3.89 14.17 25.10
C GLY A 35 -2.50 13.53 25.11
N THR A 36 -2.01 12.97 23.99
CA THR A 36 -0.73 12.24 23.97
C THR A 36 0.39 12.97 23.21
N GLY A 37 0.04 13.92 22.34
CA GLY A 37 0.96 14.53 21.37
C GLY A 37 1.44 13.58 20.28
N ALA A 38 0.83 12.38 20.19
CA ALA A 38 1.10 11.40 19.13
C ALA A 38 0.11 11.55 17.96
N LYS A 39 0.51 11.08 16.79
CA LYS A 39 -0.31 11.01 15.59
C LYS A 39 -0.55 9.56 15.20
N VAL A 40 -1.76 9.25 14.80
CA VAL A 40 -2.11 8.02 14.10
C VAL A 40 -1.93 8.30 12.61
N GLN A 41 -1.13 7.50 11.94
CA GLN A 41 -0.88 7.54 10.51
C GLN A 41 -1.37 6.24 9.89
N VAL A 42 -2.17 6.36 8.87
CA VAL A 42 -2.71 5.24 8.08
C VAL A 42 -2.18 5.34 6.67
N ASN A 43 -1.74 4.22 6.12
CA ASN A 43 -1.22 4.18 4.75
C ASN A 43 -1.91 3.06 3.98
N ALA A 44 -2.22 3.33 2.73
CA ALA A 44 -2.66 2.37 1.73
C ALA A 44 -1.71 2.41 0.54
N TRP A 45 -1.42 1.24 -0.04
CA TRP A 45 -0.56 1.09 -1.19
C TRP A 45 -0.94 -0.16 -1.98
N HIS A 46 -0.86 -0.10 -3.29
CA HIS A 46 -0.89 -1.25 -4.18
C HIS A 46 -0.03 -1.03 -5.43
N CYS A 47 0.31 -2.13 -6.11
CA CYS A 47 0.98 -2.07 -7.40
C CYS A 47 0.01 -1.58 -8.49
N ASN A 48 0.54 -1.10 -9.61
CA ASN A 48 -0.27 -0.73 -10.77
C ASN A 48 -0.88 -1.98 -11.45
N VAL A 49 -2.10 -1.85 -11.91
CA VAL A 49 -3.10 -2.90 -12.22
C VAL A 49 -2.87 -3.66 -13.52
N TYR A 50 -1.83 -3.38 -14.28
CA TYR A 50 -1.58 -4.09 -15.54
C TYR A 50 -1.00 -5.51 -15.36
N ALA A 51 -0.95 -6.02 -14.12
CA ALA A 51 -0.52 -7.38 -13.81
C ALA A 51 -1.73 -8.24 -13.42
N ASP A 52 -1.69 -9.52 -13.77
CA ASP A 52 -2.72 -10.50 -13.38
C ASP A 52 -2.92 -10.58 -11.86
N LYS A 53 -1.87 -10.29 -11.10
CA LYS A 53 -1.88 -10.27 -9.63
C LYS A 53 -1.18 -9.03 -9.11
N CYS A 54 -1.74 -8.41 -8.08
CA CYS A 54 -1.25 -7.18 -7.52
C CYS A 54 -0.95 -7.28 -6.03
N SER A 55 0.27 -6.93 -5.63
CA SER A 55 0.60 -6.79 -4.21
C SER A 55 -0.07 -5.56 -3.64
N PHE A 56 -0.63 -5.67 -2.43
CA PHE A 56 -1.14 -4.55 -1.67
C PHE A 56 -0.55 -4.51 -0.27
N ARG A 57 -0.53 -3.34 0.33
CA ARG A 57 -0.13 -3.15 1.72
C ARG A 57 -0.93 -2.03 2.35
N THR A 58 -1.38 -2.26 3.58
CA THR A 58 -2.00 -1.25 4.43
C THR A 58 -1.32 -1.25 5.78
N SER A 59 -1.27 -0.10 6.45
CA SER A 59 -0.71 -0.03 7.80
C SER A 59 -1.34 1.10 8.59
N THR A 60 -1.52 0.86 9.88
CA THR A 60 -1.79 1.88 10.90
C THR A 60 -0.58 1.97 11.81
N LYS A 61 -0.04 3.18 12.00
CA LYS A 61 1.14 3.45 12.84
C LYS A 61 0.82 4.55 13.82
N VAL A 62 1.45 4.52 15.01
CA VAL A 62 1.37 5.62 15.95
C VAL A 62 2.76 6.16 16.21
N LEU A 63 2.93 7.46 15.94
CA LEU A 63 4.20 8.16 16.02
C LEU A 63 4.06 9.40 16.93
N LYS A 64 5.07 9.65 17.76
CA LYS A 64 5.22 10.89 18.54
C LYS A 64 6.56 11.53 18.20
N ALA A 65 6.53 12.75 17.68
CA ALA A 65 7.73 13.44 17.17
C ALA A 65 8.57 12.55 16.21
N GLY A 66 7.90 11.86 15.28
CA GLY A 66 8.52 10.95 14.31
C GLY A 66 8.99 9.59 14.87
N LYS A 67 8.94 9.38 16.18
CA LYS A 67 9.38 8.13 16.84
C LYS A 67 8.19 7.20 17.10
N ARG A 68 8.44 5.90 17.13
CA ARG A 68 7.45 4.84 17.46
C ARG A 68 6.83 5.10 18.83
N TYR A 69 5.50 5.12 18.89
CA TYR A 69 4.78 5.34 20.15
C TYR A 69 3.82 4.18 20.43
N LYS A 70 4.10 3.40 21.49
CA LYS A 70 3.29 2.25 21.88
C LYS A 70 1.92 2.66 22.40
N VAL A 71 0.90 1.97 21.93
CA VAL A 71 -0.49 2.12 22.37
C VAL A 71 -1.03 0.78 22.89
N SER A 72 -2.11 0.83 23.67
CA SER A 72 -2.71 -0.38 24.26
C SER A 72 -3.34 -1.29 23.21
N LYS A 73 -3.98 -0.70 22.19
CA LYS A 73 -4.56 -1.43 21.06
C LYS A 73 -4.43 -0.59 19.80
N ILE A 74 -4.11 -1.25 18.69
CA ILE A 74 -4.09 -0.66 17.36
C ILE A 74 -4.78 -1.60 16.38
N THR A 75 -5.59 -1.04 15.49
CA THR A 75 -6.32 -1.81 14.48
C THR A 75 -5.98 -1.29 13.09
N ASN A 76 -5.99 -2.19 12.14
CA ASN A 76 -5.91 -1.88 10.72
C ASN A 76 -6.94 -2.73 9.97
N THR A 77 -7.72 -2.13 9.09
CA THR A 77 -8.65 -2.82 8.21
C THR A 77 -8.29 -2.47 6.78
N ALA A 78 -7.84 -3.44 6.03
CA ALA A 78 -7.64 -3.32 4.59
C ALA A 78 -8.96 -3.65 3.88
N THR A 79 -9.40 -2.79 2.98
CA THR A 79 -10.48 -3.05 2.04
C THR A 79 -9.91 -2.94 0.64
N VAL A 80 -9.95 -4.03 -0.12
CA VAL A 80 -9.46 -4.09 -1.50
C VAL A 80 -10.65 -4.33 -2.41
N LYS A 81 -10.74 -3.56 -3.48
CA LYS A 81 -11.80 -3.62 -4.48
C LYS A 81 -11.19 -3.69 -5.88
N ALA A 82 -11.65 -4.64 -6.68
CA ALA A 82 -11.40 -4.66 -8.12
C ALA A 82 -12.49 -3.87 -8.84
N ASN A 83 -12.11 -2.91 -9.67
CA ASN A 83 -13.04 -2.08 -10.43
C ASN A 83 -13.06 -2.56 -11.88
N GLY A 84 -14.25 -2.73 -12.43
CA GLY A 84 -14.46 -3.23 -13.81
C GLY A 84 -15.77 -3.98 -13.92
N TRP A 85 -16.17 -4.26 -15.17
CA TRP A 85 -17.38 -5.04 -15.42
C TRP A 85 -17.10 -6.52 -15.15
N GLN A 86 -17.96 -7.18 -14.35
CA GLN A 86 -17.81 -8.56 -13.90
C GLN A 86 -16.49 -8.84 -13.15
N ALA A 87 -15.88 -7.81 -12.55
CA ALA A 87 -14.68 -8.00 -11.75
C ALA A 87 -14.98 -8.83 -10.51
N THR A 88 -14.23 -9.89 -10.31
CA THR A 88 -14.19 -10.68 -9.07
C THR A 88 -12.88 -10.41 -8.36
N LEU A 89 -12.80 -10.67 -7.07
CA LEU A 89 -11.57 -10.47 -6.30
C LEU A 89 -11.34 -11.63 -5.34
N SER A 90 -10.15 -12.20 -5.40
CA SER A 90 -9.62 -13.06 -4.34
C SER A 90 -8.44 -12.39 -3.65
N LEU A 91 -8.27 -12.63 -2.35
CA LEU A 91 -7.14 -12.13 -1.57
C LEU A 91 -6.37 -13.26 -0.91
N SER A 92 -5.05 -13.08 -0.85
CA SER A 92 -4.17 -13.82 0.05
C SER A 92 -3.45 -12.79 0.95
N PRO A 93 -3.61 -12.81 2.31
CA PRO A 93 -4.45 -13.76 3.07
C PRO A 93 -5.94 -13.55 2.81
N SER A 94 -6.72 -14.60 3.05
CA SER A 94 -8.17 -14.59 2.86
C SER A 94 -8.84 -13.49 3.68
N GLY A 95 -9.75 -12.76 3.07
CA GLY A 95 -10.55 -11.72 3.71
C GLY A 95 -12.05 -12.06 3.73
N THR A 96 -12.82 -11.35 4.52
CA THR A 96 -14.29 -11.41 4.48
C THR A 96 -14.77 -10.86 3.15
N GLN A 97 -15.62 -11.62 2.47
CA GLN A 97 -16.28 -11.15 1.26
C GLN A 97 -17.32 -10.08 1.63
N VAL A 98 -17.20 -8.92 1.01
CA VAL A 98 -18.17 -7.82 1.15
C VAL A 98 -19.09 -7.79 -0.09
N SER A 99 -18.50 -8.02 -1.27
CA SER A 99 -19.18 -8.22 -2.55
C SER A 99 -18.28 -9.06 -3.46
N GLU A 100 -18.74 -9.45 -4.63
CA GLU A 100 -17.96 -10.27 -5.57
C GLU A 100 -16.58 -9.66 -5.86
N ASN A 101 -16.52 -8.35 -6.01
CA ASN A 101 -15.32 -7.60 -6.34
C ASN A 101 -14.66 -6.91 -5.13
N THR A 102 -15.09 -7.17 -3.89
CA THR A 102 -14.58 -6.48 -2.69
C THR A 102 -14.32 -7.44 -1.55
N ARG A 103 -13.12 -7.34 -0.99
CA ARG A 103 -12.69 -8.12 0.18
C ARG A 103 -12.17 -7.20 1.27
N ARG A 104 -12.35 -7.62 2.51
CA ARG A 104 -11.91 -6.91 3.72
C ARG A 104 -11.11 -7.84 4.63
N VAL A 105 -9.96 -7.34 5.09
CA VAL A 105 -9.09 -8.02 6.07
C VAL A 105 -8.90 -7.08 7.25
N ARG A 106 -9.09 -7.58 8.48
CA ARG A 106 -8.86 -6.80 9.70
C ARG A 106 -7.80 -7.44 10.55
N TRP A 107 -6.90 -6.62 11.06
CA TRP A 107 -5.86 -7.00 12.01
C TRP A 107 -5.90 -6.12 13.26
N THR A 108 -5.66 -6.73 14.42
CA THR A 108 -5.60 -6.03 15.71
C THR A 108 -4.34 -6.47 16.44
N ASN A 109 -3.57 -5.49 16.87
CA ASN A 109 -2.39 -5.67 17.71
C ASN A 109 -2.55 -4.97 19.07
N THR A 110 -1.87 -5.46 20.08
CA THR A 110 -1.85 -4.88 21.43
C THR A 110 -0.43 -4.54 21.85
N ASN A 111 -0.27 -3.53 22.74
CA ASN A 111 1.02 -3.09 23.28
C ASN A 111 2.10 -2.81 22.22
N THR A 112 1.71 -2.24 21.09
CA THR A 112 2.59 -1.96 19.96
C THR A 112 2.29 -0.59 19.35
N TRP A 113 3.08 -0.22 18.33
CA TRP A 113 2.96 1.05 17.60
C TRP A 113 2.43 0.86 16.17
N ILE A 114 2.24 -0.40 15.73
CA ILE A 114 1.88 -0.72 14.34
C ILE A 114 0.93 -1.91 14.24
N ALA A 115 -0.01 -1.83 13.31
CA ALA A 115 -0.76 -2.95 12.76
C ALA A 115 -0.69 -2.82 11.23
N ASP A 116 -0.15 -3.83 10.56
CA ASP A 116 0.00 -3.86 9.11
C ASP A 116 -0.59 -5.13 8.50
N ILE A 117 -1.05 -5.00 7.27
CA ILE A 117 -1.58 -6.07 6.44
C ILE A 117 -0.92 -5.94 5.09
N SER A 118 -0.39 -7.03 4.57
CA SER A 118 0.12 -7.13 3.21
C SER A 118 -0.37 -8.41 2.57
N GLY A 119 -0.50 -8.41 1.27
CA GLY A 119 -0.98 -9.58 0.55
C GLY A 119 -0.97 -9.38 -0.96
N ILE A 120 -1.62 -10.32 -1.63
CA ILE A 120 -1.80 -10.31 -3.08
C ILE A 120 -3.30 -10.22 -3.36
N ALA A 121 -3.68 -9.27 -4.19
CA ALA A 121 -4.97 -9.18 -4.82
C ALA A 121 -4.91 -9.86 -6.18
N ASP A 122 -5.83 -10.75 -6.45
CA ASP A 122 -6.01 -11.42 -7.72
C ASP A 122 -7.38 -11.00 -8.30
N PRO A 123 -7.41 -9.99 -9.17
CA PRO A 123 -8.61 -9.57 -9.85
C PRO A 123 -8.92 -10.56 -10.97
N GLY A 124 -9.73 -11.57 -10.68
CA GLY A 124 -10.20 -12.52 -11.69
C GLY A 124 -10.95 -11.80 -12.81
N GLY A 125 -10.64 -12.14 -14.05
CA GLY A 125 -11.38 -11.68 -15.23
C GLY A 125 -10.66 -10.63 -16.07
N SER A 126 -10.91 -10.68 -17.38
CA SER A 126 -10.22 -9.88 -18.41
C SER A 126 -10.69 -8.42 -18.52
N LEU A 127 -11.64 -7.98 -17.70
CA LEU A 127 -12.27 -6.65 -17.78
C LEU A 127 -12.05 -5.81 -16.50
N ASN A 128 -11.07 -6.18 -15.71
CA ASN A 128 -10.64 -5.35 -14.58
C ASN A 128 -9.90 -4.12 -15.09
N THR A 129 -10.33 -2.94 -14.68
CA THR A 129 -9.77 -1.66 -15.14
C THR A 129 -8.89 -1.00 -14.09
N SER A 130 -9.11 -1.28 -12.79
CA SER A 130 -8.32 -0.72 -11.70
C SER A 130 -8.55 -1.46 -10.38
N ILE A 131 -7.65 -1.23 -9.41
CA ILE A 131 -7.82 -1.67 -8.01
C ILE A 131 -7.91 -0.43 -7.12
N THR A 132 -8.74 -0.53 -6.09
CA THR A 132 -8.75 0.42 -4.98
C THR A 132 -8.34 -0.31 -3.71
N THR A 133 -7.36 0.22 -3.00
CA THR A 133 -6.95 -0.29 -1.69
C THR A 133 -7.14 0.78 -0.64
N CYS A 134 -8.06 0.56 0.30
CA CYS A 134 -8.30 1.44 1.43
C CYS A 134 -7.78 0.83 2.74
N SER A 135 -7.32 1.69 3.62
CA SER A 135 -6.88 1.35 4.98
C SER A 135 -7.66 2.21 5.96
N ASP A 136 -8.39 1.56 6.89
CA ASP A 136 -9.05 2.20 8.01
C ASP A 136 -8.34 1.79 9.30
N GLY A 137 -7.73 2.75 9.98
CA GLY A 137 -6.91 2.53 11.15
C GLY A 137 -7.43 3.16 12.42
N GLY A 138 -7.24 2.49 13.55
CA GLY A 138 -7.59 3.00 14.87
C GLY A 138 -6.51 2.73 15.91
N ALA A 139 -6.28 3.69 16.80
CA ALA A 139 -5.39 3.55 17.95
C ALA A 139 -6.11 3.92 19.25
N PHE A 140 -5.78 3.17 20.33
CA PHE A 140 -6.43 3.28 21.63
C PHE A 140 -5.36 3.31 22.71
N LYS A 141 -5.39 4.31 23.60
CA LYS A 141 -4.47 4.42 24.74
C LYS A 141 -5.12 5.20 25.88
N SER A 142 -5.10 4.62 27.08
CA SER A 142 -5.55 5.30 28.32
C SER A 142 -6.93 5.96 28.19
N GLY A 143 -7.90 5.23 27.62
CA GLY A 143 -9.27 5.73 27.45
C GLY A 143 -9.50 6.63 26.24
N VAL A 144 -8.46 7.12 25.56
CA VAL A 144 -8.59 7.91 24.34
C VAL A 144 -8.46 7.04 23.09
N LYS A 145 -9.09 7.50 22.01
CA LYS A 145 -9.07 6.82 20.68
C LYS A 145 -8.95 7.83 19.55
N ALA A 146 -8.36 7.40 18.46
CA ALA A 146 -8.30 8.15 17.21
C ALA A 146 -8.39 7.20 16.02
N PHE A 147 -8.97 7.68 14.92
CA PHE A 147 -9.15 6.93 13.69
C PHE A 147 -8.71 7.78 12.50
N ALA A 148 -8.13 7.15 11.51
CA ALA A 148 -7.77 7.76 10.24
C ALA A 148 -8.02 6.76 9.11
N SER A 149 -8.16 7.27 7.89
CA SER A 149 -8.34 6.47 6.68
C SER A 149 -7.43 6.97 5.57
N ALA A 150 -7.08 6.09 4.65
CA ALA A 150 -6.35 6.38 3.43
C ALA A 150 -6.83 5.44 2.32
N CYS A 151 -6.96 5.92 1.08
CA CYS A 151 -7.38 5.12 -0.07
C CYS A 151 -6.48 5.39 -1.27
N ALA A 152 -5.70 4.40 -1.67
CA ALA A 152 -4.98 4.39 -2.93
C ALA A 152 -5.92 3.94 -4.05
N ASN A 153 -6.08 4.79 -5.08
CA ASN A 153 -6.92 4.54 -6.25
C ASN A 153 -6.10 4.76 -7.52
N ASP A 154 -6.28 3.91 -8.52
CA ASP A 154 -5.78 4.11 -9.90
C ASP A 154 -6.71 5.03 -10.68
#